data_d3f977977b47a6db807273979a9d9b51
#
_entry.id   d3f977977b47a6db807273979a9d9b51
#
_cell.length_a   1.000
_cell.length_b   1.000
_cell.length_c   1.000
_cell.angle_alpha   90.00
_cell.angle_beta   90.00
_cell.angle_gamma   90.00
#
_symmetry.space_group_name_H-M   'P 1'
#
loop_
_entity.id
_entity.type
_entity.pdbx_description
1 polymer ?
#
loop_
_entity_poly.entity_id
_entity_poly.type
_entity_poly.pdbx_seq_one_letter_code
_entity_poly.pdbx_strand_id
1 'polypeptide(L)'
;MLVRHVLWLLAGLAPFAAAAPEKFRFERPLMGTRFSVICYADDRETAAAAAGAAFLVAEGVNEIASDYLPESELSRLSSRPLGEPVPLSPLLFDLLAHARALAEATGGAFDPTLGPLSKLWRETRERRRLPEPDRLEAARAAVGWRHFTLDPGARTITLRRENMAFDLGGVAKGYAADLMLESLADDGVPRSLIAAGGDIRLGEAPPGRDGWQVALRTFDSDRPDEILTLANAAVSTSGDLHQSVEIDGVTHSHILDPGTGLGLTRRIAASVVAASAKLSDPLATAACVLGDDGRELIADLPGVRAVKLRTPRDQPTPPAK
;
A
#
# COMPACT_ATOMS: atom_id res chain seq x y z
N MET A 1 -39.53 -0.43 75.83
CA MET A 1 -39.12 0.29 74.62
C MET A 1 -37.90 -0.42 74.06
N LEU A 2 -38.11 -1.29 73.03
CA LEU A 2 -37.02 -2.02 72.36
C LEU A 2 -36.66 -1.23 71.09
N VAL A 3 -35.43 -0.75 71.00
CA VAL A 3 -34.87 -0.10 69.80
C VAL A 3 -34.24 -1.23 68.97
N ARG A 4 -34.83 -1.55 67.80
CA ARG A 4 -34.26 -2.49 66.80
C ARG A 4 -33.27 -1.75 65.96
N HIS A 5 -31.99 -2.10 66.06
CA HIS A 5 -30.95 -1.67 65.12
C HIS A 5 -31.02 -2.48 63.82
N VAL A 6 -31.35 -1.80 62.71
CA VAL A 6 -31.28 -2.37 61.37
C VAL A 6 -29.87 -2.13 60.85
N LEU A 7 -29.04 -3.20 60.77
CA LEU A 7 -27.74 -3.18 60.07
C LEU A 7 -28.00 -3.25 58.55
N TRP A 8 -27.65 -2.20 57.84
CA TRP A 8 -27.54 -2.22 56.38
C TRP A 8 -26.19 -2.84 55.98
N LEU A 9 -26.21 -4.05 55.41
CA LEU A 9 -25.07 -4.66 54.70
C LEU A 9 -24.93 -3.95 53.36
N LEU A 10 -23.97 -3.04 53.26
CA LEU A 10 -23.44 -2.57 51.96
C LEU A 10 -22.61 -3.69 51.35
N ALA A 11 -23.18 -4.50 50.46
CA ALA A 11 -22.45 -5.41 49.59
C ALA A 11 -21.65 -4.52 48.58
N GLY A 12 -20.35 -4.32 48.87
CA GLY A 12 -19.46 -3.70 47.94
C GLY A 12 -19.35 -4.55 46.67
N LEU A 13 -19.89 -4.05 45.58
CA LEU A 13 -19.59 -4.55 44.23
C LEU A 13 -18.09 -4.26 43.98
N ALA A 14 -17.25 -5.27 44.14
CA ALA A 14 -15.87 -5.20 43.67
C ALA A 14 -15.91 -4.90 42.13
N PRO A 15 -15.18 -3.93 41.63
CA PRO A 15 -15.11 -3.72 40.18
C PRO A 15 -14.55 -5.02 39.58
N PHE A 16 -15.28 -5.61 38.64
CA PHE A 16 -14.74 -6.66 37.78
C PHE A 16 -13.55 -6.02 37.05
N ALA A 17 -12.34 -6.42 37.38
CA ALA A 17 -11.18 -6.08 36.60
C ALA A 17 -11.38 -6.71 35.22
N ALA A 18 -11.63 -5.90 34.19
CA ALA A 18 -11.66 -6.38 32.82
C ALA A 18 -10.34 -7.10 32.57
N ALA A 19 -10.40 -8.31 32.01
CA ALA A 19 -9.21 -9.04 31.62
C ALA A 19 -8.40 -8.18 30.64
N ALA A 20 -7.08 -8.23 30.73
CA ALA A 20 -6.24 -7.52 29.78
C ALA A 20 -6.48 -8.11 28.37
N PRO A 21 -6.62 -7.27 27.32
CA PRO A 21 -6.89 -7.76 25.97
C PRO A 21 -5.78 -8.69 25.49
N GLU A 22 -6.15 -9.78 24.87
CA GLU A 22 -5.26 -10.80 24.34
C GLU A 22 -4.87 -10.52 22.90
N LYS A 23 -3.69 -11.02 22.49
CA LYS A 23 -3.17 -10.87 21.13
C LYS A 23 -3.65 -12.00 20.23
N PHE A 24 -4.27 -11.63 19.09
CA PHE A 24 -4.72 -12.56 18.05
C PHE A 24 -4.05 -12.27 16.72
N ARG A 25 -3.96 -13.30 15.85
CA ARG A 25 -3.44 -13.19 14.49
C ARG A 25 -4.31 -13.98 13.53
N PHE A 26 -4.66 -13.32 12.40
CA PHE A 26 -5.42 -13.90 11.30
C PHE A 26 -4.71 -13.60 9.99
N GLU A 27 -4.81 -14.52 9.03
CA GLU A 27 -4.15 -14.37 7.72
C GLU A 27 -5.06 -14.85 6.60
N ARG A 28 -4.98 -14.15 5.45
CA ARG A 28 -5.60 -14.56 4.17
C ARG A 28 -4.70 -14.23 2.98
N PRO A 29 -4.67 -15.06 1.92
CA PRO A 29 -4.10 -14.69 0.63
C PRO A 29 -5.06 -13.73 -0.07
N LEU A 30 -4.60 -12.48 -0.34
CA LEU A 30 -5.38 -11.44 -1.01
C LEU A 30 -4.44 -10.60 -1.89
N MET A 31 -4.95 -10.06 -3.01
CA MET A 31 -4.21 -9.11 -3.87
C MET A 31 -2.80 -9.61 -4.25
N GLY A 32 -2.67 -10.92 -4.53
CA GLY A 32 -1.40 -11.53 -4.92
C GLY A 32 -0.35 -11.68 -3.80
N THR A 33 -0.72 -11.40 -2.54
CA THR A 33 0.17 -11.52 -1.38
C THR A 33 -0.55 -12.08 -0.16
N ARG A 34 0.16 -12.19 0.96
CA ARG A 34 -0.43 -12.54 2.25
C ARG A 34 -0.82 -11.28 3.00
N PHE A 35 -2.10 -11.18 3.35
CA PHE A 35 -2.60 -10.20 4.32
C PHE A 35 -2.66 -10.81 5.70
N SER A 36 -2.18 -10.10 6.70
CA SER A 36 -2.23 -10.49 8.11
C SER A 36 -2.84 -9.37 8.94
N VAL A 37 -3.76 -9.74 9.83
CA VAL A 37 -4.28 -8.87 10.90
C VAL A 37 -3.73 -9.37 12.22
N ILE A 38 -3.03 -8.52 12.96
CA ILE A 38 -2.61 -8.76 14.34
C ILE A 38 -3.35 -7.73 15.19
N CYS A 39 -4.14 -8.20 16.16
CA CYS A 39 -4.96 -7.31 16.98
C CYS A 39 -4.98 -7.73 18.45
N TYR A 40 -5.40 -6.80 19.29
CA TYR A 40 -5.68 -7.03 20.71
C TYR A 40 -7.17 -6.83 20.97
N ALA A 41 -7.84 -7.86 21.51
CA ALA A 41 -9.27 -7.87 21.85
C ALA A 41 -9.50 -8.63 23.16
N ASP A 42 -10.68 -8.47 23.74
CA ASP A 42 -11.01 -9.11 25.01
C ASP A 42 -11.18 -10.64 24.86
N ASP A 43 -11.58 -11.10 23.67
CA ASP A 43 -11.72 -12.51 23.36
C ASP A 43 -11.51 -12.81 21.88
N ARG A 44 -11.38 -14.11 21.56
CA ARG A 44 -11.11 -14.59 20.19
C ARG A 44 -12.30 -14.41 19.25
N GLU A 45 -13.54 -14.45 19.73
CA GLU A 45 -14.75 -14.34 18.91
C GLU A 45 -14.86 -12.92 18.36
N THR A 46 -14.71 -11.91 19.23
CA THR A 46 -14.65 -10.49 18.87
C THR A 46 -13.52 -10.22 17.87
N ALA A 47 -12.29 -10.71 18.18
CA ALA A 47 -11.15 -10.54 17.28
C ALA A 47 -11.38 -11.19 15.91
N ALA A 48 -11.98 -12.38 15.85
CA ALA A 48 -12.20 -13.10 14.60
C ALA A 48 -13.30 -12.45 13.75
N ALA A 49 -14.37 -11.95 14.38
CA ALA A 49 -15.43 -11.22 13.69
C ALA A 49 -14.90 -9.93 13.05
N ALA A 50 -14.19 -9.09 13.82
CA ALA A 50 -13.59 -7.85 13.34
C ALA A 50 -12.55 -8.09 12.21
N ALA A 51 -11.65 -9.08 12.38
CA ALA A 51 -10.71 -9.44 11.34
C ALA A 51 -11.40 -9.98 10.08
N GLY A 52 -12.50 -10.73 10.24
CA GLY A 52 -13.33 -11.22 9.14
C GLY A 52 -13.93 -10.09 8.32
N ALA A 53 -14.52 -9.08 8.98
CA ALA A 53 -15.07 -7.89 8.35
C ALA A 53 -13.96 -7.09 7.61
N ALA A 54 -12.81 -6.88 8.25
CA ALA A 54 -11.68 -6.19 7.63
C ALA A 54 -11.17 -6.91 6.37
N PHE A 55 -11.11 -8.24 6.35
CA PHE A 55 -10.73 -8.98 5.13
C PHE A 55 -11.76 -8.83 4.00
N LEU A 56 -13.06 -8.77 4.30
CA LEU A 56 -14.10 -8.51 3.29
C LEU A 56 -13.94 -7.11 2.67
N VAL A 57 -13.53 -6.11 3.45
CA VAL A 57 -13.20 -4.77 2.93
C VAL A 57 -12.07 -4.85 1.91
N ALA A 58 -10.97 -5.56 2.21
CA ALA A 58 -9.86 -5.73 1.28
C ALA A 58 -10.25 -6.53 0.02
N GLU A 59 -11.12 -7.53 0.15
CA GLU A 59 -11.71 -8.27 -0.97
C GLU A 59 -12.49 -7.33 -1.90
N GLY A 60 -13.32 -6.45 -1.35
CA GLY A 60 -14.06 -5.45 -2.12
C GLY A 60 -13.14 -4.46 -2.87
N VAL A 61 -12.03 -4.02 -2.25
CA VAL A 61 -11.02 -3.20 -2.95
C VAL A 61 -10.41 -3.98 -4.11
N ASN A 62 -10.08 -5.26 -3.92
CA ASN A 62 -9.50 -6.09 -4.98
C ASN A 62 -10.46 -6.31 -6.15
N GLU A 63 -11.75 -6.57 -5.88
CA GLU A 63 -12.77 -6.76 -6.92
C GLU A 63 -12.95 -5.51 -7.79
N ILE A 64 -12.82 -4.32 -7.21
CA ILE A 64 -13.01 -3.04 -7.91
C ILE A 64 -11.73 -2.58 -8.61
N ALA A 65 -10.57 -2.67 -7.96
CA ALA A 65 -9.33 -1.99 -8.34
C ALA A 65 -8.23 -2.90 -8.90
N SER A 66 -8.50 -4.20 -9.13
CA SER A 66 -7.51 -5.13 -9.66
C SER A 66 -7.41 -5.04 -11.18
N ASP A 67 -6.19 -4.87 -11.71
CA ASP A 67 -5.87 -4.97 -13.13
C ASP A 67 -5.66 -6.43 -13.61
N TYR A 68 -5.68 -7.39 -12.68
CA TYR A 68 -5.63 -8.83 -12.96
C TYR A 68 -7.01 -9.46 -13.17
N LEU A 69 -8.09 -8.82 -12.69
CA LEU A 69 -9.46 -9.29 -12.83
C LEU A 69 -10.11 -8.61 -14.04
N PRO A 70 -10.41 -9.33 -15.13
CA PRO A 70 -10.99 -8.72 -16.34
C PRO A 70 -12.33 -8.00 -16.07
N GLU A 71 -13.09 -8.50 -15.10
CA GLU A 71 -14.41 -7.97 -14.71
C GLU A 71 -14.35 -6.86 -13.66
N SER A 72 -13.16 -6.48 -13.18
CA SER A 72 -13.04 -5.37 -12.26
C SER A 72 -13.50 -4.06 -12.90
N GLU A 73 -13.98 -3.14 -12.09
CA GLU A 73 -14.35 -1.80 -12.60
C GLU A 73 -13.14 -1.10 -13.24
N LEU A 74 -11.96 -1.24 -12.64
CA LEU A 74 -10.71 -0.70 -13.17
C LEU A 74 -10.37 -1.26 -14.55
N SER A 75 -10.40 -2.58 -14.72
CA SER A 75 -10.04 -3.23 -16.00
C SER A 75 -10.96 -2.81 -17.13
N ARG A 76 -12.27 -2.61 -16.83
CA ARG A 76 -13.24 -2.15 -17.82
C ARG A 76 -13.05 -0.71 -18.29
N LEU A 77 -12.29 0.12 -17.57
CA LEU A 77 -11.99 1.49 -17.98
C LEU A 77 -11.21 1.54 -19.30
N SER A 78 -10.29 0.62 -19.54
CA SER A 78 -9.46 0.60 -20.76
C SER A 78 -10.25 0.38 -22.05
N SER A 79 -11.50 -0.11 -21.96
CA SER A 79 -12.39 -0.33 -23.10
C SER A 79 -13.44 0.77 -23.27
N ARG A 80 -13.40 1.83 -22.48
CA ARG A 80 -14.37 2.93 -22.56
C ARG A 80 -14.04 3.91 -23.67
N PRO A 81 -15.07 4.57 -24.24
CA PRO A 81 -14.89 5.56 -25.30
C PRO A 81 -13.97 6.70 -24.85
N LEU A 82 -13.12 7.14 -25.77
CA LEU A 82 -12.21 8.27 -25.55
C LEU A 82 -13.01 9.58 -25.49
N GLY A 83 -12.70 10.44 -24.54
CA GLY A 83 -13.28 11.77 -24.40
C GLY A 83 -14.67 11.79 -23.75
N GLU A 84 -15.26 10.65 -23.44
CA GLU A 84 -16.56 10.57 -22.78
C GLU A 84 -16.42 10.42 -21.26
N PRO A 85 -17.24 11.14 -20.46
CA PRO A 85 -17.27 10.94 -19.01
C PRO A 85 -17.85 9.57 -18.65
N VAL A 86 -17.12 8.78 -17.89
CA VAL A 86 -17.52 7.46 -17.40
C VAL A 86 -17.76 7.53 -15.89
N PRO A 87 -18.97 7.21 -15.40
CA PRO A 87 -19.24 7.15 -13.96
C PRO A 87 -18.40 6.10 -13.27
N LEU A 88 -17.93 6.42 -12.06
CA LEU A 88 -17.17 5.52 -11.19
C LEU A 88 -17.90 5.26 -9.87
N SER A 89 -17.65 4.07 -9.32
CA SER A 89 -18.00 3.81 -7.92
C SER A 89 -17.25 4.80 -7.00
N PRO A 90 -17.82 5.14 -5.83
CA PRO A 90 -17.13 6.02 -4.87
C PRO A 90 -15.71 5.55 -4.55
N LEU A 91 -15.52 4.26 -4.32
CA LEU A 91 -14.22 3.68 -3.97
C LEU A 91 -13.19 3.87 -5.09
N LEU A 92 -13.54 3.53 -6.34
CA LEU A 92 -12.59 3.67 -7.45
C LEU A 92 -12.29 5.14 -7.75
N PHE A 93 -13.30 6.01 -7.64
CA PHE A 93 -13.10 7.45 -7.81
C PHE A 93 -12.10 8.01 -6.80
N ASP A 94 -12.29 7.71 -5.50
CA ASP A 94 -11.44 8.19 -4.43
C ASP A 94 -10.01 7.65 -4.55
N LEU A 95 -9.87 6.37 -4.90
CA LEU A 95 -8.57 5.74 -5.11
C LEU A 95 -7.83 6.36 -6.32
N LEU A 96 -8.51 6.58 -7.45
CA LEU A 96 -7.92 7.23 -8.64
C LEU A 96 -7.61 8.71 -8.40
N ALA A 97 -8.44 9.42 -7.65
CA ALA A 97 -8.18 10.82 -7.27
C ALA A 97 -6.91 10.92 -6.39
N HIS A 98 -6.79 10.04 -5.40
CA HIS A 98 -5.61 9.94 -4.56
C HIS A 98 -4.36 9.58 -5.38
N ALA A 99 -4.44 8.55 -6.23
CA ALA A 99 -3.35 8.11 -7.08
C ALA A 99 -2.88 9.21 -8.05
N ARG A 100 -3.82 9.97 -8.63
CA ARG A 100 -3.51 11.09 -9.51
C ARG A 100 -2.80 12.23 -8.78
N ALA A 101 -3.25 12.57 -7.56
CA ALA A 101 -2.59 13.59 -6.74
C ALA A 101 -1.15 13.21 -6.39
N LEU A 102 -0.89 11.94 -6.11
CA LEU A 102 0.47 11.44 -5.86
C LEU A 102 1.32 11.39 -7.13
N ALA A 103 0.75 11.05 -8.27
CA ALA A 103 1.45 11.14 -9.55
C ALA A 103 1.89 12.58 -9.85
N GLU A 104 1.04 13.56 -9.57
CA GLU A 104 1.38 14.98 -9.69
C GLU A 104 2.48 15.38 -8.70
N ALA A 105 2.35 15.02 -7.43
CA ALA A 105 3.31 15.37 -6.37
C ALA A 105 4.70 14.74 -6.59
N THR A 106 4.77 13.57 -7.24
CA THR A 106 6.03 12.87 -7.55
C THR A 106 6.55 13.14 -8.96
N GLY A 107 5.90 14.06 -9.71
CA GLY A 107 6.28 14.35 -11.10
C GLY A 107 6.10 13.16 -12.05
N GLY A 108 5.28 12.18 -11.68
CA GLY A 108 5.03 10.96 -12.44
C GLY A 108 5.96 9.79 -12.10
N ALA A 109 6.82 9.91 -11.09
CA ALA A 109 7.64 8.78 -10.63
C ALA A 109 6.77 7.63 -10.07
N PHE A 110 5.64 7.95 -9.45
CA PHE A 110 4.49 7.07 -9.32
C PHE A 110 3.45 7.51 -10.35
N ASP A 111 2.99 6.59 -11.19
CA ASP A 111 1.95 6.87 -12.19
C ASP A 111 0.93 5.73 -12.24
N PRO A 112 -0.35 5.98 -11.91
CA PRO A 112 -1.39 4.94 -11.92
C PRO A 112 -1.75 4.46 -13.33
N THR A 113 -1.24 5.10 -14.38
CA THR A 113 -1.54 4.75 -15.78
C THR A 113 -0.52 3.82 -16.41
N LEU A 114 0.38 3.24 -15.61
CA LEU A 114 1.42 2.30 -16.09
C LEU A 114 0.88 0.97 -16.65
N GLY A 115 -0.43 0.72 -16.64
CA GLY A 115 -1.05 -0.53 -17.06
C GLY A 115 -0.52 -1.11 -18.38
N PRO A 116 -0.36 -0.33 -19.47
CA PRO A 116 0.22 -0.83 -20.72
C PRO A 116 1.66 -1.32 -20.57
N LEU A 117 2.47 -0.59 -19.81
CA LEU A 117 3.86 -0.97 -19.51
C LEU A 117 3.94 -2.15 -18.54
N SER A 118 3.11 -2.18 -17.51
CA SER A 118 3.05 -3.29 -16.56
C SER A 118 2.69 -4.60 -17.23
N LYS A 119 1.73 -4.57 -18.16
CA LYS A 119 1.36 -5.75 -18.97
C LYS A 119 2.54 -6.22 -19.82
N LEU A 120 3.19 -5.30 -20.54
CA LEU A 120 4.36 -5.59 -21.37
C LEU A 120 5.52 -6.14 -20.54
N TRP A 121 5.73 -5.58 -19.33
CA TRP A 121 6.78 -6.00 -18.41
C TRP A 121 6.54 -7.39 -17.81
N ARG A 122 5.28 -7.77 -17.53
CA ARG A 122 4.94 -9.15 -17.12
C ARG A 122 5.33 -10.15 -18.19
N GLU A 123 4.98 -9.90 -19.47
CA GLU A 123 5.40 -10.73 -20.59
C GLU A 123 6.95 -10.79 -20.74
N THR A 124 7.62 -9.66 -20.56
CA THR A 124 9.08 -9.53 -20.60
C THR A 124 9.75 -10.42 -19.55
N ARG A 125 9.25 -10.38 -18.30
CA ARG A 125 9.77 -11.19 -17.20
C ARG A 125 9.57 -12.70 -17.43
N GLU A 126 8.43 -13.10 -17.96
CA GLU A 126 8.13 -14.50 -18.31
C GLU A 126 9.04 -15.02 -19.41
N ARG A 127 9.26 -14.22 -20.46
CA ARG A 127 10.09 -14.58 -21.60
C ARG A 127 11.58 -14.37 -21.37
N ARG A 128 11.98 -13.64 -20.34
CA ARG A 128 13.35 -13.20 -20.06
C ARG A 128 14.02 -12.53 -21.27
N ARG A 129 13.27 -11.73 -21.99
CA ARG A 129 13.71 -10.98 -23.16
C ARG A 129 13.07 -9.60 -23.16
N LEU A 130 13.87 -8.57 -23.43
CA LEU A 130 13.37 -7.20 -23.55
C LEU A 130 12.31 -7.09 -24.65
N PRO A 131 11.33 -6.18 -24.51
CA PRO A 131 10.30 -5.98 -25.51
C PRO A 131 10.91 -5.39 -26.79
N GLU A 132 10.26 -5.67 -27.93
CA GLU A 132 10.60 -5.01 -29.19
C GLU A 132 10.41 -3.47 -29.06
N PRO A 133 11.28 -2.65 -29.62
CA PRO A 133 11.25 -1.20 -29.47
C PRO A 133 9.90 -0.56 -29.81
N ASP A 134 9.27 -1.00 -30.91
CA ASP A 134 7.96 -0.47 -31.34
C ASP A 134 6.84 -0.78 -30.33
N ARG A 135 6.88 -1.96 -29.71
CA ARG A 135 5.92 -2.35 -28.66
C ARG A 135 6.12 -1.50 -27.39
N LEU A 136 7.38 -1.27 -27.03
CA LEU A 136 7.72 -0.45 -25.87
C LEU A 136 7.28 0.99 -26.08
N GLU A 137 7.55 1.56 -27.26
CA GLU A 137 7.14 2.92 -27.60
C GLU A 137 5.62 3.07 -27.61
N ALA A 138 4.89 2.14 -28.21
CA ALA A 138 3.43 2.12 -28.20
C ALA A 138 2.86 2.05 -26.77
N ALA A 139 3.42 1.23 -25.89
CA ALA A 139 3.01 1.16 -24.50
C ALA A 139 3.32 2.45 -23.74
N ARG A 140 4.51 3.04 -23.94
CA ARG A 140 4.88 4.34 -23.34
C ARG A 140 3.98 5.48 -23.80
N ALA A 141 3.62 5.51 -25.08
CA ALA A 141 2.72 6.53 -25.63
C ALA A 141 1.33 6.54 -24.98
N ALA A 142 0.88 5.41 -24.42
CA ALA A 142 -0.40 5.28 -23.74
C ALA A 142 -0.36 5.66 -22.25
N VAL A 143 0.83 5.86 -21.67
CA VAL A 143 1.03 6.21 -20.26
C VAL A 143 1.06 7.72 -20.04
N GLY A 144 0.58 8.15 -18.90
CA GLY A 144 0.70 9.53 -18.43
C GLY A 144 -0.53 9.97 -17.63
N TRP A 145 -0.33 10.25 -16.34
CA TRP A 145 -1.37 10.69 -15.43
C TRP A 145 -2.11 11.97 -15.87
N ARG A 146 -1.52 12.77 -16.77
CA ARG A 146 -2.15 13.95 -17.37
C ARG A 146 -3.17 13.62 -18.46
N HIS A 147 -3.23 12.36 -18.90
CA HIS A 147 -4.12 11.92 -19.99
C HIS A 147 -5.48 11.44 -19.50
N PHE A 148 -5.81 11.63 -18.23
CA PHE A 148 -7.17 11.48 -17.74
C PHE A 148 -7.56 12.65 -16.84
N THR A 149 -8.85 12.92 -16.76
CA THR A 149 -9.43 13.93 -15.86
C THR A 149 -10.51 13.31 -15.00
N LEU A 150 -10.64 13.80 -13.78
CA LEU A 150 -11.67 13.41 -12.82
C LEU A 150 -12.61 14.60 -12.57
N ASP A 151 -13.89 14.37 -12.55
CA ASP A 151 -14.91 15.33 -12.12
C ASP A 151 -15.47 14.89 -10.76
N PRO A 152 -15.11 15.59 -9.66
CA PRO A 152 -15.58 15.23 -8.32
C PRO A 152 -17.08 15.48 -8.13
N GLY A 153 -17.69 16.40 -8.88
CA GLY A 153 -19.12 16.67 -8.78
C GLY A 153 -19.98 15.54 -9.34
N ALA A 154 -19.57 15.00 -10.47
CA ALA A 154 -20.27 13.90 -11.15
C ALA A 154 -19.69 12.51 -10.82
N ARG A 155 -18.56 12.43 -10.13
CA ARG A 155 -17.75 11.20 -9.93
C ARG A 155 -17.49 10.47 -11.24
N THR A 156 -16.97 11.18 -12.23
CA THR A 156 -16.64 10.59 -13.53
C THR A 156 -15.15 10.69 -13.83
N ILE A 157 -14.68 9.77 -14.68
CA ILE A 157 -13.38 9.83 -15.32
C ILE A 157 -13.55 10.06 -16.81
N THR A 158 -12.68 10.87 -17.41
CA THR A 158 -12.59 11.03 -18.87
C THR A 158 -11.17 10.69 -19.32
N LEU A 159 -11.05 9.69 -20.20
CA LEU A 159 -9.78 9.29 -20.81
C LEU A 159 -9.53 10.15 -22.05
N ARG A 160 -8.27 10.61 -22.22
CA ARG A 160 -7.88 11.52 -23.32
C ARG A 160 -6.79 10.94 -24.22
N ARG A 161 -6.44 9.68 -24.02
CA ARG A 161 -5.43 8.97 -24.82
C ARG A 161 -5.91 7.55 -25.09
N GLU A 162 -5.72 7.11 -26.32
CA GLU A 162 -6.00 5.72 -26.71
C GLU A 162 -5.09 4.72 -25.99
N ASN A 163 -5.60 3.51 -25.81
CA ASN A 163 -4.89 2.38 -25.19
C ASN A 163 -4.43 2.62 -23.73
N MET A 164 -4.98 3.64 -23.07
CA MET A 164 -4.75 3.82 -21.65
C MET A 164 -5.26 2.63 -20.84
N ALA A 165 -4.48 2.21 -19.87
CA ALA A 165 -4.90 1.27 -18.86
C ALA A 165 -4.27 1.65 -17.51
N PHE A 166 -4.92 1.25 -16.42
CA PHE A 166 -4.47 1.57 -15.08
C PHE A 166 -3.80 0.38 -14.42
N ASP A 167 -2.79 0.65 -13.62
CA ASP A 167 -2.19 -0.29 -12.67
C ASP A 167 -2.14 0.40 -11.30
N LEU A 168 -2.97 -0.08 -10.38
CA LEU A 168 -3.05 0.44 -9.01
C LEU A 168 -2.30 -0.45 -8.00
N GLY A 169 -1.49 -1.42 -8.47
CA GLY A 169 -0.75 -2.35 -7.62
C GLY A 169 0.20 -1.69 -6.62
N GLY A 170 0.69 -0.47 -6.93
CA GLY A 170 1.55 0.32 -6.04
C GLY A 170 0.78 1.28 -5.10
N VAL A 171 -0.55 1.18 -4.98
CA VAL A 171 -1.34 2.01 -4.05
C VAL A 171 -2.52 1.25 -3.45
N ALA A 172 -3.07 0.26 -4.15
CA ALA A 172 -4.29 -0.42 -3.74
C ALA A 172 -4.12 -1.25 -2.47
N LYS A 173 -2.94 -1.82 -2.21
CA LYS A 173 -2.67 -2.57 -0.98
C LYS A 173 -2.63 -1.66 0.24
N GLY A 174 -1.94 -0.52 0.12
CA GLY A 174 -1.92 0.51 1.16
C GLY A 174 -3.31 1.07 1.43
N TYR A 175 -4.08 1.33 0.37
CA TYR A 175 -5.47 1.80 0.47
C TYR A 175 -6.38 0.79 1.17
N ALA A 176 -6.28 -0.49 0.80
CA ALA A 176 -7.01 -1.57 1.46
C ALA A 176 -6.63 -1.70 2.94
N ALA A 177 -5.34 -1.58 3.27
CA ALA A 177 -4.86 -1.66 4.66
C ALA A 177 -5.39 -0.51 5.53
N ASP A 178 -5.53 0.70 4.98
CA ASP A 178 -6.16 1.83 5.68
C ASP A 178 -7.64 1.54 5.99
N LEU A 179 -8.42 1.11 4.99
CA LEU A 179 -9.83 0.76 5.16
C LEU A 179 -10.03 -0.44 6.12
N MET A 180 -9.14 -1.42 6.08
CA MET A 180 -9.15 -2.54 7.03
C MET A 180 -8.96 -2.05 8.47
N LEU A 181 -8.03 -1.10 8.69
CA LEU A 181 -7.82 -0.55 10.03
C LEU A 181 -9.03 0.26 10.51
N GLU A 182 -9.65 1.02 9.63
CA GLU A 182 -10.90 1.74 9.92
C GLU A 182 -12.00 0.76 10.33
N SER A 183 -12.22 -0.32 9.56
CA SER A 183 -13.19 -1.38 9.91
C SER A 183 -12.91 -2.02 11.27
N LEU A 184 -11.64 -2.35 11.57
CA LEU A 184 -11.25 -2.90 12.87
C LEU A 184 -11.51 -1.94 14.02
N ALA A 185 -11.29 -0.64 13.82
CA ALA A 185 -11.54 0.39 14.83
C ALA A 185 -13.04 0.58 15.08
N ASP A 186 -13.86 0.58 14.03
CA ASP A 186 -15.32 0.67 14.10
C ASP A 186 -15.92 -0.55 14.85
N ASP A 187 -15.32 -1.72 14.71
CA ASP A 187 -15.67 -2.94 15.44
C ASP A 187 -15.07 -3.00 16.88
N GLY A 188 -14.50 -1.89 17.38
CA GLY A 188 -13.96 -1.79 18.74
C GLY A 188 -12.58 -2.43 18.94
N VAL A 189 -11.85 -2.72 17.84
CA VAL A 189 -10.51 -3.36 17.86
C VAL A 189 -9.43 -2.41 17.29
N PRO A 190 -9.25 -1.19 17.85
CA PRO A 190 -8.34 -0.17 17.29
C PRO A 190 -6.85 -0.51 17.46
N ARG A 191 -6.51 -1.40 18.42
CA ARG A 191 -5.14 -1.86 18.66
C ARG A 191 -4.77 -2.97 17.71
N SER A 192 -4.67 -2.59 16.42
CA SER A 192 -4.48 -3.53 15.31
C SER A 192 -3.29 -3.13 14.43
N LEU A 193 -2.69 -4.14 13.82
CA LEU A 193 -1.67 -4.05 12.80
C LEU A 193 -2.11 -4.86 11.60
N ILE A 194 -2.11 -4.26 10.43
CA ILE A 194 -2.32 -4.92 9.14
C ILE A 194 -0.98 -4.99 8.42
N ALA A 195 -0.61 -6.18 7.93
CA ALA A 195 0.52 -6.37 7.05
C ALA A 195 0.03 -6.94 5.70
N ALA A 196 0.38 -6.27 4.61
CA ALA A 196 -0.03 -6.58 3.23
C ALA A 196 1.21 -6.66 2.33
N GLY A 197 1.93 -7.78 2.38
CA GLY A 197 3.23 -7.90 1.71
C GLY A 197 4.28 -6.98 2.34
N GLY A 198 4.74 -5.96 1.59
CA GLY A 198 5.70 -4.96 2.08
C GLY A 198 5.06 -3.77 2.80
N ASP A 199 3.73 -3.71 2.89
CA ASP A 199 2.98 -2.59 3.45
C ASP A 199 2.45 -2.94 4.83
N ILE A 200 2.66 -2.04 5.80
CA ILE A 200 2.23 -2.21 7.19
C ILE A 200 1.42 -1.00 7.61
N ARG A 201 0.20 -1.21 8.08
CA ARG A 201 -0.66 -0.20 8.69
C ARG A 201 -0.82 -0.47 10.18
N LEU A 202 -0.59 0.54 11.00
CA LEU A 202 -0.55 0.46 12.46
C LEU A 202 -1.65 1.34 13.06
N GLY A 203 -2.50 0.75 13.89
CA GLY A 203 -3.45 1.45 14.75
C GLY A 203 -2.83 1.88 16.08
N GLU A 204 -3.66 1.91 17.12
CA GLU A 204 -3.23 2.22 18.47
C GLU A 204 -2.12 1.27 18.96
N ALA A 205 -1.30 1.76 19.89
CA ALA A 205 -0.22 0.98 20.50
C ALA A 205 -0.75 -0.27 21.22
N PRO A 206 0.00 -1.39 21.20
CA PRO A 206 -0.32 -2.56 22.00
C PRO A 206 -0.42 -2.24 23.50
N PRO A 207 -1.19 -3.01 24.28
CA PRO A 207 -1.31 -2.77 25.72
C PRO A 207 0.05 -2.71 26.41
N GLY A 208 0.27 -1.65 27.20
CA GLY A 208 1.51 -1.45 27.97
C GLY A 208 2.77 -1.19 27.14
N ARG A 209 2.63 -0.76 25.87
CA ARG A 209 3.74 -0.42 24.97
C ARG A 209 3.52 0.94 24.34
N ASP A 210 4.61 1.61 23.96
CA ASP A 210 4.57 2.92 23.26
C ASP A 210 4.21 2.77 21.78
N GLY A 211 4.27 1.56 21.21
CA GLY A 211 3.97 1.29 19.81
C GLY A 211 4.28 -0.13 19.38
N TRP A 212 4.00 -0.39 18.12
CA TRP A 212 4.36 -1.61 17.40
C TRP A 212 5.82 -1.55 16.97
N GLN A 213 6.52 -2.67 17.06
CA GLN A 213 7.89 -2.78 16.55
C GLN A 213 7.88 -3.27 15.10
N VAL A 214 8.42 -2.46 14.21
CA VAL A 214 8.53 -2.75 12.77
C VAL A 214 10.00 -2.80 12.39
N ALA A 215 10.45 -3.97 11.92
CA ALA A 215 11.81 -4.17 11.45
C ALA A 215 11.92 -3.79 9.97
N LEU A 216 12.83 -2.87 9.64
CA LEU A 216 13.18 -2.51 8.27
C LEU A 216 14.40 -3.30 7.83
N ARG A 217 14.19 -4.34 7.02
CA ARG A 217 15.26 -5.22 6.54
C ARG A 217 16.25 -4.50 5.64
N THR A 218 17.51 -4.91 5.71
CA THR A 218 18.59 -4.42 4.85
C THR A 218 18.88 -5.41 3.71
N PHE A 219 19.66 -4.99 2.70
CA PHE A 219 20.18 -5.89 1.67
C PHE A 219 21.27 -6.82 2.22
N ASP A 220 21.99 -6.37 3.25
CA ASP A 220 23.13 -7.07 3.82
C ASP A 220 22.65 -7.93 4.99
N SER A 221 22.84 -9.25 4.91
CA SER A 221 22.44 -10.21 5.96
C SER A 221 23.24 -10.05 7.27
N ASP A 222 24.40 -9.40 7.22
CA ASP A 222 25.27 -9.13 8.36
C ASP A 222 24.90 -7.84 9.11
N ARG A 223 24.00 -7.04 8.59
CA ARG A 223 23.45 -5.85 9.26
C ARG A 223 22.18 -6.19 10.02
N PRO A 224 22.06 -5.75 11.29
CA PRO A 224 20.80 -5.86 11.98
C PRO A 224 19.72 -5.03 11.30
N ASP A 225 18.49 -5.52 11.35
CA ASP A 225 17.32 -4.75 10.95
C ASP A 225 17.21 -3.49 11.82
N GLU A 226 16.85 -2.37 11.19
CA GLU A 226 16.47 -1.17 11.93
C GLU A 226 15.06 -1.36 12.48
N ILE A 227 14.89 -1.22 13.80
CA ILE A 227 13.60 -1.40 14.46
C ILE A 227 13.00 -0.02 14.77
N LEU A 228 11.80 0.23 14.22
CA LEU A 228 11.00 1.40 14.53
C LEU A 228 9.90 1.05 15.51
N THR A 229 9.64 1.93 16.49
CA THR A 229 8.50 1.82 17.40
C THR A 229 7.47 2.87 17.00
N LEU A 230 6.31 2.43 16.50
CA LEU A 230 5.33 3.30 15.86
C LEU A 230 3.90 2.93 16.28
N ALA A 231 3.03 3.95 16.39
CA ALA A 231 1.60 3.81 16.52
C ALA A 231 0.89 4.82 15.61
N ASN A 232 -0.33 4.52 15.17
CA ASN A 232 -1.13 5.38 14.28
C ASN A 232 -0.30 5.87 13.09
N ALA A 233 0.34 4.93 12.40
CA ALA A 233 1.26 5.18 11.31
C ALA A 233 1.20 4.07 10.26
N ALA A 234 1.85 4.28 9.14
CA ALA A 234 2.10 3.26 8.13
C ALA A 234 3.58 3.20 7.76
N VAL A 235 4.03 2.02 7.35
CA VAL A 235 5.36 1.79 6.81
C VAL A 235 5.22 0.92 5.58
N SER A 236 5.66 1.41 4.44
CA SER A 236 5.74 0.62 3.21
C SER A 236 7.17 0.51 2.74
N THR A 237 7.53 -0.66 2.26
CA THR A 237 8.85 -0.91 1.67
C THR A 237 8.70 -1.46 0.27
N SER A 238 9.17 -0.70 -0.72
CA SER A 238 9.33 -1.10 -2.11
C SER A 238 10.80 -1.40 -2.40
N GLY A 239 11.06 -2.34 -3.33
CA GLY A 239 12.43 -2.66 -3.72
C GLY A 239 12.54 -4.01 -4.43
N ASP A 240 13.72 -4.30 -4.96
CA ASP A 240 14.04 -5.50 -5.74
C ASP A 240 14.60 -6.67 -4.90
N LEU A 241 14.49 -6.61 -3.57
CA LEU A 241 15.01 -7.64 -2.65
C LEU A 241 14.55 -9.07 -3.00
N HIS A 242 13.31 -9.20 -3.52
CA HIS A 242 12.68 -10.50 -3.76
C HIS A 242 12.09 -10.67 -5.16
N GLN A 243 12.04 -9.61 -5.99
CA GLN A 243 11.38 -9.64 -7.29
C GLN A 243 12.22 -8.92 -8.35
N SER A 244 13.16 -9.66 -8.93
CA SER A 244 13.98 -9.23 -10.06
C SER A 244 14.05 -10.30 -11.14
N VAL A 245 14.47 -9.92 -12.34
CA VAL A 245 14.75 -10.82 -13.46
C VAL A 245 16.08 -10.42 -14.10
N GLU A 246 16.89 -11.39 -14.45
CA GLU A 246 18.10 -11.17 -15.25
C GLU A 246 17.79 -11.35 -16.74
N ILE A 247 18.13 -10.34 -17.54
CA ILE A 247 17.97 -10.34 -18.99
C ILE A 247 19.29 -9.82 -19.60
N ASP A 248 19.91 -10.58 -20.46
CA ASP A 248 21.18 -10.23 -21.12
C ASP A 248 22.29 -9.77 -20.15
N GLY A 249 22.38 -10.43 -18.97
CA GLY A 249 23.36 -10.11 -17.93
C GLY A 249 23.03 -8.86 -17.11
N VAL A 250 21.87 -8.23 -17.32
CA VAL A 250 21.39 -7.07 -16.54
C VAL A 250 20.24 -7.50 -15.64
N THR A 251 20.35 -7.19 -14.35
CA THR A 251 19.26 -7.41 -13.38
C THR A 251 18.27 -6.26 -13.44
N HIS A 252 17.01 -6.59 -13.71
CA HIS A 252 15.89 -5.65 -13.73
C HIS A 252 14.93 -5.91 -12.57
N SER A 253 14.51 -4.85 -11.90
CA SER A 253 13.48 -4.88 -10.87
C SER A 253 12.08 -5.13 -11.47
N HIS A 254 11.14 -5.52 -10.60
CA HIS A 254 9.72 -5.47 -10.95
C HIS A 254 9.15 -4.03 -10.96
N ILE A 255 9.84 -3.09 -10.30
CA ILE A 255 9.45 -1.67 -10.29
C ILE A 255 9.84 -1.06 -11.63
N LEU A 256 8.84 -0.51 -12.33
CA LEU A 256 9.03 0.16 -13.61
C LEU A 256 9.47 1.60 -13.42
N ASP A 257 10.39 2.03 -14.27
CA ASP A 257 10.68 3.46 -14.50
C ASP A 257 9.72 3.98 -15.57
N PRO A 258 8.81 4.90 -15.24
CA PRO A 258 7.89 5.49 -16.23
C PRO A 258 8.60 6.16 -17.40
N GLY A 259 9.81 6.67 -17.19
CA GLY A 259 10.62 7.34 -18.21
C GLY A 259 11.19 6.39 -19.25
N THR A 260 11.68 5.23 -18.86
CA THR A 260 12.23 4.22 -19.77
C THR A 260 11.20 3.19 -20.20
N GLY A 261 10.16 2.94 -19.39
CA GLY A 261 9.18 1.88 -19.58
C GLY A 261 9.69 0.48 -19.21
N LEU A 262 10.86 0.38 -18.60
CA LEU A 262 11.52 -0.87 -18.21
C LEU A 262 11.69 -0.96 -16.69
N GLY A 263 11.92 -2.16 -16.19
CA GLY A 263 12.27 -2.36 -14.78
C GLY A 263 13.57 -1.67 -14.41
N LEU A 264 13.62 -1.06 -13.22
CA LEU A 264 14.84 -0.43 -12.70
C LEU A 264 16.01 -1.40 -12.71
N THR A 265 17.16 -0.94 -13.19
CA THR A 265 18.43 -1.70 -13.16
C THR A 265 19.27 -1.39 -11.92
N ARG A 266 18.99 -0.26 -11.28
CA ARG A 266 19.57 0.11 -10.02
C ARG A 266 18.97 -0.73 -8.88
N ARG A 267 19.84 -1.39 -8.10
CA ARG A 267 19.41 -2.12 -6.90
C ARG A 267 19.12 -1.15 -5.76
N ILE A 268 17.85 -0.99 -5.41
CA ILE A 268 17.38 -0.05 -4.41
C ILE A 268 16.18 -0.60 -3.66
N ALA A 269 16.10 -0.29 -2.38
CA ALA A 269 14.90 -0.42 -1.58
C ALA A 269 14.62 0.90 -0.88
N ALA A 270 13.34 1.28 -0.86
CA ALA A 270 12.87 2.48 -0.19
C ALA A 270 11.82 2.11 0.84
N SER A 271 12.00 2.59 2.07
CA SER A 271 10.97 2.52 3.11
C SER A 271 10.45 3.91 3.41
N VAL A 272 9.13 4.08 3.36
CA VAL A 272 8.45 5.33 3.69
C VAL A 272 7.59 5.13 4.93
N VAL A 273 7.79 5.98 5.94
CA VAL A 273 6.93 6.07 7.13
C VAL A 273 5.99 7.25 6.93
N ALA A 274 4.69 7.00 7.02
CA ALA A 274 3.68 8.03 6.79
C ALA A 274 2.48 7.91 7.74
N ALA A 275 1.54 8.84 7.67
CA ALA A 275 0.31 8.83 8.45
C ALA A 275 -0.67 7.72 8.01
N SER A 276 -0.62 7.29 6.74
CA SER A 276 -1.50 6.28 6.15
C SER A 276 -0.76 5.39 5.16
N ALA A 277 -1.27 4.18 4.93
CA ALA A 277 -0.66 3.23 4.03
C ALA A 277 -0.91 3.56 2.55
N LYS A 278 -2.05 4.16 2.22
CA LYS A 278 -2.32 4.71 0.88
C LYS A 278 -1.34 5.81 0.47
N LEU A 279 -0.66 6.44 1.45
CA LEU A 279 0.39 7.41 1.21
C LEU A 279 1.77 6.74 1.14
N SER A 280 2.11 5.85 2.09
CA SER A 280 3.44 5.23 2.15
C SER A 280 3.71 4.25 1.01
N ASP A 281 2.73 3.45 0.55
CA ASP A 281 2.88 2.43 -0.52
C ASP A 281 3.33 3.07 -1.85
N PRO A 282 2.57 4.01 -2.46
CA PRO A 282 2.99 4.64 -3.72
C PRO A 282 4.27 5.49 -3.57
N LEU A 283 4.48 6.14 -2.43
CA LEU A 283 5.67 6.94 -2.21
C LEU A 283 6.94 6.09 -2.02
N ALA A 284 6.83 4.88 -1.48
CA ALA A 284 7.95 3.95 -1.44
C ALA A 284 8.35 3.51 -2.87
N THR A 285 7.37 3.28 -3.75
CA THR A 285 7.61 3.01 -5.17
C THR A 285 8.25 4.21 -5.88
N ALA A 286 7.70 5.41 -5.71
CA ALA A 286 8.27 6.64 -6.26
C ALA A 286 9.71 6.89 -5.78
N ALA A 287 10.00 6.62 -4.50
CA ALA A 287 11.33 6.76 -3.94
C ALA A 287 12.35 5.81 -4.58
N CYS A 288 11.94 4.59 -4.96
CA CYS A 288 12.80 3.69 -5.74
C CYS A 288 13.08 4.23 -7.14
N VAL A 289 12.08 4.84 -7.80
CA VAL A 289 12.23 5.42 -9.14
C VAL A 289 13.12 6.66 -9.12
N LEU A 290 12.92 7.56 -8.17
CA LEU A 290 13.66 8.82 -8.06
C LEU A 290 15.06 8.66 -7.46
N GLY A 291 15.23 7.69 -6.53
CA GLY A 291 16.49 7.53 -5.80
C GLY A 291 16.77 8.68 -4.83
N ASP A 292 18.04 9.08 -4.70
CA ASP A 292 18.46 10.10 -3.74
C ASP A 292 17.78 11.45 -4.01
N ASP A 293 17.60 11.83 -5.29
CA ASP A 293 16.95 13.08 -5.69
C ASP A 293 15.48 13.15 -5.21
N GLY A 294 14.80 12.00 -5.09
CA GLY A 294 13.42 11.93 -4.63
C GLY A 294 13.26 11.91 -3.12
N ARG A 295 14.31 11.65 -2.37
CA ARG A 295 14.22 11.51 -0.92
C ARG A 295 13.72 12.77 -0.24
N GLU A 296 14.25 13.93 -0.61
CA GLU A 296 13.85 15.22 -0.04
C GLU A 296 12.44 15.60 -0.52
N LEU A 297 12.19 15.47 -1.83
CA LEU A 297 10.85 15.72 -2.39
C LEU A 297 9.75 14.94 -1.66
N ILE A 298 9.97 13.66 -1.41
CA ILE A 298 8.98 12.81 -0.75
C ILE A 298 8.89 13.11 0.74
N ALA A 299 10.02 13.40 1.41
CA ALA A 299 10.05 13.70 2.83
C ALA A 299 9.27 14.99 3.18
N ASP A 300 9.19 15.93 2.24
CA ASP A 300 8.50 17.21 2.41
C ASP A 300 6.98 17.10 2.16
N LEU A 301 6.49 15.96 1.66
CA LEU A 301 5.07 15.78 1.40
C LEU A 301 4.26 15.68 2.72
N PRO A 302 3.07 16.31 2.78
CA PRO A 302 2.23 16.26 3.96
C PRO A 302 1.89 14.83 4.38
N GLY A 303 2.07 14.54 5.67
CA GLY A 303 1.78 13.22 6.23
C GLY A 303 2.93 12.21 6.13
N VAL A 304 4.02 12.52 5.44
CA VAL A 304 5.26 11.73 5.45
C VAL A 304 6.06 12.07 6.71
N ARG A 305 6.60 11.04 7.39
CA ARG A 305 7.39 11.17 8.63
C ARG A 305 8.86 10.85 8.40
N ALA A 306 9.17 9.92 7.50
CA ALA A 306 10.54 9.54 7.15
C ALA A 306 10.60 8.81 5.81
N VAL A 307 11.72 9.00 5.10
CA VAL A 307 12.10 8.26 3.89
C VAL A 307 13.49 7.66 4.10
N LYS A 308 13.61 6.36 3.89
CA LYS A 308 14.88 5.62 4.07
C LYS A 308 15.21 4.85 2.81
N LEU A 309 16.27 5.24 2.14
CA LEU A 309 16.81 4.52 0.99
C LEU A 309 17.91 3.57 1.40
N ARG A 310 17.98 2.42 0.75
CA ARG A 310 19.00 1.39 0.96
C ARG A 310 19.46 0.86 -0.38
N THR A 311 20.77 0.70 -0.50
CA THR A 311 21.43 0.07 -1.64
C THR A 311 22.38 -1.01 -1.11
N PRO A 312 22.68 -2.08 -1.89
CA PRO A 312 23.76 -3.01 -1.55
C PRO A 312 25.10 -2.30 -1.40
N ARG A 313 25.99 -2.77 -0.50
CA ARG A 313 27.33 -2.16 -0.26
C ARG A 313 28.23 -2.16 -1.49
N ASP A 314 28.10 -3.15 -2.37
CA ASP A 314 29.03 -3.42 -3.47
C ASP A 314 28.53 -2.87 -4.84
N GLN A 315 27.54 -1.99 -4.86
CA GLN A 315 27.17 -1.34 -6.12
C GLN A 315 28.18 -0.25 -6.49
N PRO A 316 28.80 -0.30 -7.68
CA PRO A 316 29.57 0.84 -8.19
C PRO A 316 28.63 2.05 -8.29
N THR A 317 29.08 3.18 -7.78
CA THR A 317 28.36 4.46 -7.90
C THR A 317 28.11 4.71 -9.40
N PRO A 318 26.86 4.92 -9.84
CA PRO A 318 26.60 5.26 -11.23
C PRO A 318 27.39 6.52 -11.60
N PRO A 319 27.95 6.62 -12.82
CA PRO A 319 28.63 7.82 -13.26
C PRO A 319 27.69 9.02 -13.13
N ALA A 320 28.21 10.10 -12.55
CA ALA A 320 27.50 11.37 -12.47
C ALA A 320 27.07 11.81 -13.90
N LYS A 321 25.80 12.17 -14.05
CA LYS A 321 25.23 12.67 -15.32
C LYS A 321 25.75 14.05 -15.64
#